data_801dc294c47bdae540d08f29c83ba210
#
_entry.id   801dc294c47bdae540d08f29c83ba210
#
_cell.length_a   1.000
_cell.length_b   1.000
_cell.length_c   1.000
_cell.angle_alpha   90.00
_cell.angle_beta   90.00
_cell.angle_gamma   90.00
#
_symmetry.space_group_name_H-M   'P 1'
#
loop_
_entity.id
_entity.type
_entity.pdbx_description
1 polymer ?
#
loop_
_entity_poly.entity_id
_entity_poly.type
_entity_poly.pdbx_seq_one_letter_code
_entity_poly.pdbx_strand_id
1 'polypeptide(L)'
;MKTQSLHNQLVEWRHDLHMHPQISFEEEYASAKVSTLLKEFGIEVHSGIARTGVVGILKKGNSSKSIGIRADLDALPIHETNKFSYNSKFDNRMHACGHDGHTTCLLYTSDAADDHSV
;
A
#
# COMPACT_ATOMS: atom_id res chain seq x y z
N MET A 1 5.45 19.96 11.58
CA MET A 1 6.56 18.99 11.70
C MET A 1 6.14 17.56 11.50
N LYS A 2 5.12 17.07 12.20
CA LYS A 2 4.54 15.73 11.93
C LYS A 2 4.04 15.61 10.48
N THR A 3 3.44 16.64 9.94
CA THR A 3 2.90 16.66 8.56
C THR A 3 3.99 16.50 7.51
N GLN A 4 5.15 17.16 7.68
CA GLN A 4 6.27 17.05 6.73
C GLN A 4 6.93 15.67 6.78
N SER A 5 7.13 15.12 7.99
CA SER A 5 7.66 13.76 8.18
C SER A 5 6.74 12.73 7.53
N LEU A 6 5.44 12.88 7.71
CA LEU A 6 4.43 12.00 7.17
C LEU A 6 4.35 12.08 5.64
N HIS A 7 4.43 13.30 5.08
CA HIS A 7 4.49 13.49 3.64
C HIS A 7 5.71 12.77 3.03
N ASN A 8 6.88 12.91 3.64
CA ASN A 8 8.09 12.23 3.18
C ASN A 8 7.91 10.70 3.19
N GLN A 9 7.29 10.18 4.23
CA GLN A 9 7.01 8.74 4.37
C GLN A 9 6.06 8.25 3.27
N LEU A 10 5.02 9.02 2.96
CA LEU A 10 4.11 8.71 1.85
C LEU A 10 4.84 8.66 0.52
N VAL A 11 5.71 9.63 0.27
CA VAL A 11 6.52 9.68 -0.95
C VAL A 11 7.43 8.46 -1.04
N GLU A 12 8.09 8.07 0.05
CA GLU A 12 8.94 6.88 0.10
C GLU A 12 8.15 5.61 -0.20
N TRP A 13 7.01 5.42 0.42
CA TRP A 13 6.17 4.23 0.19
C TRP A 13 5.71 4.15 -1.27
N ARG A 14 5.23 5.28 -1.81
CA ARG A 14 4.76 5.33 -3.19
C ARG A 14 5.90 5.08 -4.17
N HIS A 15 7.05 5.71 -3.99
CA HIS A 15 8.22 5.51 -4.85
C HIS A 15 8.72 4.07 -4.80
N ASP A 16 8.76 3.48 -3.61
CA ASP A 16 9.18 2.09 -3.46
C ASP A 16 8.25 1.12 -4.18
N LEU A 17 6.94 1.28 -4.03
CA LEU A 17 5.95 0.48 -4.76
C LEU A 17 6.08 0.69 -6.28
N HIS A 18 6.28 1.93 -6.72
CA HIS A 18 6.42 2.27 -8.13
C HIS A 18 7.64 1.61 -8.77
N MET A 19 8.74 1.51 -8.03
CA MET A 19 9.96 0.85 -8.50
C MET A 19 9.84 -0.68 -8.58
N HIS A 20 8.89 -1.27 -7.87
CA HIS A 20 8.73 -2.72 -7.77
C HIS A 20 7.34 -3.18 -8.25
N PRO A 21 6.97 -2.86 -9.50
CA PRO A 21 5.66 -3.23 -10.03
C PRO A 21 5.56 -4.73 -10.28
N GLN A 22 4.43 -5.31 -9.89
CA GLN A 22 4.12 -6.72 -10.14
C GLN A 22 2.70 -6.83 -10.66
N ILE A 23 2.48 -7.71 -11.62
CA ILE A 23 1.18 -7.90 -12.25
C ILE A 23 0.25 -8.74 -11.36
N SER A 24 -1.03 -8.78 -11.71
CA SER A 24 -2.07 -9.49 -10.94
C SER A 24 -1.67 -10.92 -10.56
N PHE A 25 -1.86 -11.26 -9.29
CA PHE A 25 -1.50 -12.53 -8.65
C PHE A 25 -0.01 -12.80 -8.50
N GLU A 26 0.85 -11.84 -8.85
CA GLU A 26 2.28 -11.89 -8.63
C GLU A 26 2.77 -10.77 -7.68
N GLU A 27 1.87 -10.09 -6.98
CA GLU A 27 2.17 -8.91 -6.16
C GLU A 27 2.78 -9.25 -4.80
N GLU A 28 3.76 -10.13 -4.79
CA GLU A 28 4.41 -10.60 -3.54
C GLU A 28 5.13 -9.47 -2.81
N TYR A 29 5.82 -8.59 -3.53
CA TYR A 29 6.53 -7.46 -2.95
C TYR A 29 5.57 -6.47 -2.27
N ALA A 30 4.55 -6.03 -2.99
CA ALA A 30 3.55 -5.10 -2.47
C ALA A 30 2.79 -5.71 -1.29
N SER A 31 2.40 -6.99 -1.41
CA SER A 31 1.73 -7.73 -0.34
C SER A 31 2.56 -7.78 0.95
N ALA A 32 3.84 -8.12 0.83
CA ALA A 32 4.75 -8.17 1.97
C ALA A 32 4.94 -6.79 2.61
N LYS A 33 5.11 -5.76 1.80
CA LYS A 33 5.25 -4.38 2.28
C LYS A 33 4.01 -3.91 3.05
N VAL A 34 2.84 -4.11 2.47
CA VAL A 34 1.56 -3.74 3.08
C VAL A 34 1.36 -4.50 4.40
N SER A 35 1.60 -5.80 4.41
CA SER A 35 1.47 -6.63 5.61
C SER A 35 2.39 -6.13 6.74
N THR A 36 3.63 -5.81 6.41
CA THR A 36 4.60 -5.30 7.38
C THR A 36 4.16 -3.97 7.97
N LEU A 37 3.77 -3.02 7.13
CA LEU A 37 3.36 -1.69 7.56
C LEU A 37 2.08 -1.73 8.41
N LEU A 38 1.09 -2.51 8.00
CA LEU A 38 -0.14 -2.66 8.79
C LEU A 38 0.14 -3.26 10.18
N LYS A 39 1.05 -4.23 10.27
CA LYS A 39 1.47 -4.79 11.56
C LYS A 39 2.19 -3.75 12.42
N GLU A 40 3.06 -2.94 11.82
CA GLU A 40 3.74 -1.84 12.51
C GLU A 40 2.76 -0.81 13.06
N PHE A 41 1.64 -0.59 12.36
CA PHE A 41 0.55 0.28 12.84
C PHE A 41 -0.32 -0.36 13.94
N GLY A 42 -0.05 -1.59 14.33
CA GLY A 42 -0.85 -2.29 15.34
C GLY A 42 -2.15 -2.91 14.83
N ILE A 43 -2.31 -3.05 13.52
CA ILE A 43 -3.51 -3.59 12.89
C ILE A 43 -3.38 -5.11 12.75
N GLU A 44 -4.47 -5.83 13.03
CA GLU A 44 -4.57 -7.28 12.81
C GLU A 44 -4.52 -7.57 11.31
N VAL A 45 -3.56 -8.40 10.87
CA VAL A 45 -3.30 -8.63 9.44
C VAL A 45 -3.53 -10.09 9.07
N HIS A 46 -4.26 -10.30 7.98
CA HIS A 46 -4.45 -11.58 7.31
C HIS A 46 -3.93 -11.48 5.88
N SER A 47 -2.89 -12.22 5.56
CA SER A 47 -2.26 -12.25 4.24
C SER A 47 -2.56 -13.55 3.50
N GLY A 48 -2.21 -13.60 2.21
CA GLY A 48 -2.42 -14.78 1.37
C GLY A 48 -3.85 -14.99 0.91
N ILE A 49 -4.69 -13.97 1.02
CA ILE A 49 -6.08 -14.03 0.56
C ILE A 49 -6.07 -13.93 -0.96
N ALA A 50 -6.65 -14.89 -1.66
CA ALA A 50 -6.59 -14.98 -3.12
C ALA A 50 -5.13 -14.87 -3.63
N ARG A 51 -4.19 -15.53 -2.97
CA ARG A 51 -2.74 -15.59 -3.17
C ARG A 51 -1.99 -14.39 -2.55
N THR A 52 -2.20 -13.18 -3.05
CA THR A 52 -1.40 -12.00 -2.69
C THR A 52 -2.18 -10.96 -1.90
N GLY A 53 -3.48 -11.11 -1.74
CA GLY A 53 -4.32 -10.16 -1.02
C GLY A 53 -4.00 -10.08 0.46
N VAL A 54 -4.18 -8.89 1.01
CA VAL A 54 -3.97 -8.60 2.43
C VAL A 54 -5.22 -7.92 2.99
N VAL A 55 -5.67 -8.38 4.14
CA VAL A 55 -6.78 -7.76 4.87
C VAL A 55 -6.28 -7.31 6.24
N GLY A 56 -6.44 -6.04 6.54
CA GLY A 56 -6.23 -5.49 7.88
C GLY A 56 -7.58 -5.30 8.58
N ILE A 57 -7.66 -5.63 9.85
CA ILE A 57 -8.86 -5.45 10.66
C ILE A 57 -8.52 -4.51 11.83
N LEU A 58 -9.19 -3.37 11.84
CA LEU A 58 -9.09 -2.41 12.94
C LEU A 58 -10.43 -2.31 13.66
N LYS A 59 -10.41 -2.60 14.95
CA LYS A 59 -11.61 -2.54 15.80
C LYS A 59 -11.51 -1.35 16.72
N LYS A 60 -12.48 -0.45 16.64
CA LYS A 60 -12.61 0.72 17.50
C LYS A 60 -14.07 0.86 17.94
N GLY A 61 -14.26 1.19 19.22
CA GLY A 61 -15.59 1.39 19.79
C GLY A 61 -16.41 0.12 19.93
N ASN A 62 -17.72 0.27 20.10
CA ASN A 62 -18.65 -0.81 20.45
C ASN A 62 -19.76 -1.04 19.42
N SER A 63 -19.68 -0.40 18.24
CA SER A 63 -20.67 -0.58 17.19
C SER A 63 -20.54 -1.95 16.53
N SER A 64 -21.66 -2.53 16.13
CA SER A 64 -21.69 -3.74 15.30
C SER A 64 -21.50 -3.44 13.80
N LYS A 65 -21.46 -2.15 13.44
CA LYS A 65 -21.28 -1.74 12.05
C LYS A 65 -19.81 -1.78 11.66
N SER A 66 -19.54 -2.06 10.41
CA SER A 66 -18.19 -2.04 9.83
C SER A 66 -18.19 -1.36 8.48
N ILE A 67 -17.03 -0.88 8.09
CA ILE A 67 -16.77 -0.30 6.78
C ILE A 67 -15.57 -1.02 6.17
N GLY A 68 -15.65 -1.34 4.89
CA GLY A 68 -14.53 -1.90 4.14
C GLY A 68 -13.97 -0.86 3.18
N ILE A 69 -12.65 -0.72 3.15
CA ILE A 69 -11.95 0.15 2.21
C ILE A 69 -10.97 -0.71 1.44
N ARG A 70 -10.89 -0.52 0.12
CA ARG A 70 -10.08 -1.36 -0.76
C ARG A 70 -9.12 -0.50 -1.59
N ALA A 71 -7.92 -1.03 -1.79
CA ALA A 71 -6.97 -0.54 -2.78
C ALA A 71 -6.36 -1.75 -3.50
N ASP A 72 -6.11 -1.60 -4.80
CA ASP A 72 -5.49 -2.64 -5.61
C ASP A 72 -3.96 -2.56 -5.51
N LEU A 73 -3.29 -3.71 -5.63
CA LEU A 73 -1.83 -3.84 -5.50
C LEU A 73 -1.12 -3.99 -6.86
N ASP A 74 -1.85 -4.36 -7.90
CA ASP A 74 -1.26 -4.78 -9.17
C ASP A 74 -0.81 -3.62 -10.05
N ALA A 75 0.22 -3.91 -10.83
CA ALA A 75 0.72 -3.06 -11.90
C ALA A 75 0.28 -3.61 -13.27
N LEU A 76 0.65 -2.92 -14.33
CA LEU A 76 0.30 -3.28 -15.70
C LEU A 76 1.51 -3.80 -16.46
N PRO A 77 1.32 -4.68 -17.47
CA PRO A 77 2.40 -5.17 -18.34
C PRO A 77 2.74 -4.12 -19.42
N ILE A 78 3.20 -2.96 -18.96
CA ILE A 78 3.55 -1.80 -19.80
C ILE A 78 5.00 -1.43 -19.48
N HIS A 79 5.77 -1.10 -20.53
CA HIS A 79 7.13 -0.60 -20.37
C HIS A 79 7.09 0.89 -19.95
N GLU A 80 7.73 1.21 -18.82
CA GLU A 80 7.83 2.60 -18.37
C GLU A 80 8.91 3.35 -19.15
N THR A 81 8.53 4.49 -19.73
CA THR A 81 9.45 5.36 -20.47
C THR A 81 9.94 6.56 -19.66
N ASN A 82 9.47 6.73 -18.44
CA ASN A 82 9.93 7.78 -17.54
C ASN A 82 11.41 7.57 -17.16
N LYS A 83 12.11 8.68 -16.91
CA LYS A 83 13.55 8.67 -16.61
C LYS A 83 13.88 9.24 -15.22
N PHE A 84 12.91 9.37 -14.33
CA PHE A 84 13.19 9.80 -12.96
C PHE A 84 13.79 8.65 -12.14
N SER A 85 14.32 8.99 -10.97
CA SER A 85 15.08 8.05 -10.12
C SER A 85 14.27 6.87 -9.57
N TYR A 86 12.94 6.99 -9.51
CA TYR A 86 12.04 5.98 -8.98
C TYR A 86 11.21 5.28 -10.07
N ASN A 87 11.70 5.24 -11.30
CA ASN A 87 11.03 4.49 -12.36
C ASN A 87 11.08 2.96 -12.09
N SER A 88 10.27 2.20 -12.80
CA SER A 88 10.24 0.75 -12.67
C SER A 88 11.63 0.13 -12.84
N LYS A 89 11.97 -0.78 -11.95
CA LYS A 89 13.21 -1.61 -12.05
C LYS A 89 13.04 -2.84 -12.93
N PHE A 90 11.85 -3.04 -13.48
CA PHE A 90 11.53 -4.24 -14.27
C PHE A 90 11.00 -3.84 -15.64
N ASP A 91 11.52 -4.48 -16.68
CA ASP A 91 11.03 -4.28 -18.04
C ASP A 91 9.57 -4.77 -18.17
N ASN A 92 8.80 -4.04 -18.96
CA ASN A 92 7.41 -4.38 -19.27
C ASN A 92 6.48 -4.52 -18.05
N ARG A 93 6.80 -3.81 -16.97
CA ARG A 93 5.96 -3.70 -15.79
C ARG A 93 5.99 -2.26 -15.29
N MET A 94 4.84 -1.66 -15.08
CA MET A 94 4.72 -0.29 -14.60
C MET A 94 3.43 -0.09 -13.82
N HIS A 95 3.51 0.64 -12.71
CA HIS A 95 2.33 1.19 -12.07
C HIS A 95 1.78 2.36 -12.91
N ALA A 96 0.95 2.04 -13.90
CA ALA A 96 0.38 3.00 -14.84
C ALA A 96 -1.11 3.27 -14.59
N CYS A 97 -1.70 2.70 -13.55
CA CYS A 97 -3.10 2.89 -13.16
C CYS A 97 -3.27 3.65 -11.84
N GLY A 98 -2.18 3.95 -11.14
CA GLY A 98 -2.22 4.67 -9.87
C GLY A 98 -2.36 3.79 -8.63
N HIS A 99 -2.28 2.47 -8.76
CA HIS A 99 -2.45 1.55 -7.63
C HIS A 99 -1.37 1.72 -6.55
N ASP A 100 -0.16 2.10 -6.92
CA ASP A 100 0.91 2.48 -5.99
C ASP A 100 0.50 3.66 -5.09
N GLY A 101 -0.12 4.67 -5.69
CA GLY A 101 -0.66 5.81 -4.95
C GLY A 101 -1.87 5.44 -4.10
N HIS A 102 -2.80 4.64 -4.63
CA HIS A 102 -3.99 4.20 -3.90
C HIS A 102 -3.61 3.39 -2.65
N THR A 103 -2.68 2.45 -2.79
CA THR A 103 -2.17 1.63 -1.68
C THR A 103 -1.51 2.51 -0.63
N THR A 104 -0.66 3.45 -1.05
CA THR A 104 0.00 4.39 -0.16
C THR A 104 -1.00 5.23 0.64
N CYS A 105 -2.04 5.75 -0.02
CA CYS A 105 -3.09 6.53 0.64
C CYS A 105 -3.89 5.70 1.64
N LEU A 106 -4.19 4.45 1.32
CA LEU A 106 -4.90 3.57 2.25
C LEU A 106 -4.04 3.20 3.46
N LEU A 107 -2.75 2.98 3.27
CA LEU A 107 -1.81 2.77 4.38
C LEU A 107 -1.77 3.97 5.32
N TYR A 108 -1.69 5.18 4.77
CA TYR A 108 -1.76 6.41 5.55
C TYR A 108 -3.06 6.54 6.33
N THR A 109 -4.18 6.26 5.68
CA THR A 109 -5.51 6.29 6.32
C THR A 109 -5.59 5.27 7.45
N SER A 110 -5.01 4.09 7.27
CA SER A 110 -4.99 3.01 8.26
C SER A 110 -4.17 3.40 9.50
N ASP A 111 -3.01 4.01 9.30
CA ASP A 111 -2.16 4.51 10.37
C ASP A 111 -2.86 5.61 11.17
N ALA A 112 -3.45 6.56 10.48
CA ALA A 112 -4.20 7.65 11.10
C ALA A 112 -5.42 7.16 11.89
N ALA A 113 -6.09 6.11 11.42
CA ALA A 113 -7.26 5.53 12.08
C ALA A 113 -6.89 4.79 13.37
N ASP A 114 -5.68 4.24 13.46
CA ASP A 114 -5.18 3.58 14.67
C ASP A 114 -4.50 4.55 15.64
N ASP A 115 -4.22 5.76 15.22
CA ASP A 115 -3.58 6.77 16.07
C ASP A 115 -4.49 7.17 17.23
N HIS A 116 -4.03 6.91 18.46
CA HIS A 116 -4.73 7.23 19.70
C HIS A 116 -4.37 8.60 20.27
N SER A 117 -3.53 9.35 19.61
CA SER A 117 -2.99 10.62 20.12
C SER A 117 -3.92 11.80 19.98
N VAL A 118 -5.16 11.55 19.66
CA VAL A 118 -6.21 12.58 19.53
C VAL A 118 -6.92 12.81 20.87
#